data_73d649043791bede90830a6dddf2b90f
#
_entry.id   73d649043791bede90830a6dddf2b90f
#
_cell.length_a   1.000
_cell.length_b   1.000
_cell.length_c   1.000
_cell.angle_alpha   90.00
_cell.angle_beta   90.00
_cell.angle_gamma   90.00
#
_symmetry.space_group_name_H-M   'P 1'
#
loop_
_entity.id
_entity.type
_entity.pdbx_description
1 polymer ?
#
loop_
_entity_poly.entity_id
_entity_poly.type
_entity_poly.pdbx_seq_one_letter_code
_entity_poly.pdbx_strand_id
1 'polypeptide(L)'
;MGIKSNLNIFCGVWSLSDWNVTKPDGKSTKPYGGNVEGFLLYHPEGWVSATLLEKDRPKLSDDRLQIAELRKKLKDKVNFSMNKTQMDHLESHFLAFTGYVSYSGTFEADESSVHHHLKASHLPQWINTTLSREYKFTENNNLLTLTANQNGFIDKLVWKKI
;
A
#
# COMPACT_ATOMS: atom_id res chain seq x y z
N MET A 1 -18.53 4.22 -27.51
CA MET A 1 -17.51 3.13 -27.38
C MET A 1 -16.28 3.77 -26.78
N GLY A 2 -16.06 3.60 -25.49
CA GLY A 2 -14.83 4.08 -24.84
C GLY A 2 -13.65 3.31 -25.42
N ILE A 3 -12.61 4.02 -25.84
CA ILE A 3 -11.32 3.45 -26.24
C ILE A 3 -10.81 2.71 -25.00
N LYS A 4 -10.77 1.38 -25.03
CA LYS A 4 -10.03 0.61 -24.01
C LYS A 4 -8.60 1.08 -24.12
N SER A 5 -8.15 1.89 -23.18
CA SER A 5 -6.75 2.25 -23.07
C SER A 5 -5.92 0.96 -23.11
N ASN A 6 -4.80 1.00 -23.82
CA ASN A 6 -3.96 -0.19 -23.96
C ASN A 6 -3.39 -0.58 -22.59
N LEU A 7 -4.11 -1.42 -21.82
CA LEU A 7 -3.71 -1.88 -20.50
C LEU A 7 -2.34 -2.53 -20.48
N ASN A 8 -1.86 -3.01 -21.63
CA ASN A 8 -0.55 -3.63 -21.75
C ASN A 8 0.61 -2.70 -21.37
N ILE A 9 0.44 -1.38 -21.49
CA ILE A 9 1.49 -0.42 -21.10
C ILE A 9 1.78 -0.49 -19.60
N PHE A 10 0.76 -0.79 -18.76
CA PHE A 10 0.92 -0.95 -17.33
C PHE A 10 1.57 -2.28 -16.97
N CYS A 11 1.35 -3.34 -17.77
CA CYS A 11 1.71 -4.69 -17.42
C CYS A 11 3.20 -4.87 -17.13
N GLY A 12 3.49 -5.56 -16.04
CA GLY A 12 4.83 -5.86 -15.56
C GLY A 12 4.98 -5.62 -14.07
N VAL A 13 6.23 -5.69 -13.64
CA VAL A 13 6.66 -5.46 -12.26
C VAL A 13 7.33 -4.10 -12.17
N TRP A 14 6.97 -3.34 -11.16
CA TRP A 14 7.44 -1.99 -10.92
C TRP A 14 7.99 -1.89 -9.49
N SER A 15 9.14 -1.26 -9.32
CA SER A 15 9.70 -0.92 -8.02
C SER A 15 9.46 0.56 -7.70
N LEU A 16 9.18 0.87 -6.44
CA LEU A 16 9.03 2.24 -5.98
C LEU A 16 10.38 2.97 -6.07
N SER A 17 10.39 4.10 -6.79
CA SER A 17 11.56 4.98 -6.92
C SER A 17 11.46 6.21 -6.03
N ASP A 18 10.26 6.76 -5.87
CA ASP A 18 10.01 7.91 -5.00
C ASP A 18 8.58 7.95 -4.51
N TRP A 19 8.34 8.47 -3.30
CA TRP A 19 7.03 8.72 -2.72
C TRP A 19 7.04 10.04 -1.96
N ASN A 20 6.22 10.97 -2.43
CA ASN A 20 6.02 12.28 -1.80
C ASN A 20 4.55 12.47 -1.45
N VAL A 21 4.29 13.08 -0.32
CA VAL A 21 2.96 13.50 0.12
C VAL A 21 2.96 15.01 0.30
N THR A 22 2.12 15.69 -0.46
CA THR A 22 1.88 17.13 -0.28
C THR A 22 0.63 17.32 0.57
N LYS A 23 0.77 18.03 1.67
CA LYS A 23 -0.30 18.35 2.62
C LYS A 23 -1.17 19.49 2.11
N PRO A 24 -2.38 19.71 2.67
CA PRO A 24 -3.24 20.84 2.30
C PRO A 24 -2.60 22.22 2.47
N ASP A 25 -1.60 22.36 3.35
CA ASP A 25 -0.82 23.60 3.55
C ASP A 25 0.29 23.80 2.51
N GLY A 26 0.39 22.90 1.51
CA GLY A 26 1.39 22.93 0.45
C GLY A 26 2.75 22.34 0.83
N LYS A 27 2.96 21.91 2.07
CA LYS A 27 4.21 21.29 2.51
C LYS A 27 4.29 19.85 2.04
N SER A 28 5.43 19.48 1.46
CA SER A 28 5.71 18.11 1.06
C SER A 28 6.53 17.38 2.11
N THR A 29 6.20 16.11 2.32
CA THR A 29 6.95 15.20 3.19
C THR A 29 7.15 13.86 2.49
N LYS A 30 8.18 13.12 2.91
CA LYS A 30 8.37 11.74 2.50
C LYS A 30 7.84 10.81 3.59
N PRO A 31 6.91 9.90 3.30
CA PRO A 31 6.49 8.89 4.27
C PRO A 31 7.68 8.13 4.86
N TYR A 32 7.62 7.87 6.15
CA TYR A 32 8.68 7.18 6.91
C TYR A 32 10.08 7.79 6.72
N GLY A 33 10.17 9.12 6.56
CA GLY A 33 11.44 9.82 6.30
C GLY A 33 12.11 9.46 4.97
N GLY A 34 11.39 8.81 4.05
CA GLY A 34 11.90 8.32 2.78
C GLY A 34 12.52 6.91 2.85
N ASN A 35 12.52 6.28 4.03
CA ASN A 35 13.01 4.91 4.20
C ASN A 35 11.95 3.88 3.78
N VAL A 36 11.58 3.90 2.49
CA VAL A 36 10.49 3.12 1.93
C VAL A 36 10.96 2.20 0.82
N GLU A 37 10.20 1.15 0.64
CA GLU A 37 10.31 0.21 -0.46
C GLU A 37 8.90 -0.13 -0.96
N GLY A 38 8.75 -0.50 -2.22
CA GLY A 38 7.44 -0.86 -2.73
C GLY A 38 7.53 -1.60 -4.05
N PHE A 39 6.53 -2.42 -4.28
CA PHE A 39 6.33 -3.17 -5.52
C PHE A 39 4.91 -2.99 -6.01
N LEU A 40 4.78 -2.83 -7.32
CA LEU A 40 3.49 -2.72 -7.99
C LEU A 40 3.52 -3.68 -9.18
N LEU A 41 2.51 -4.55 -9.25
CA LEU A 41 2.36 -5.53 -10.31
C LEU A 41 1.05 -5.28 -11.04
N TYR A 42 1.13 -5.25 -12.36
CA TYR A 42 -0.05 -5.28 -13.23
C TYR A 42 0.03 -6.52 -14.14
N HIS A 43 -1.01 -7.33 -14.09
CA HIS A 43 -1.11 -8.54 -14.89
C HIS A 43 -1.97 -8.31 -16.15
N PRO A 44 -1.62 -8.90 -17.31
CA PRO A 44 -2.39 -8.72 -18.56
C PRO A 44 -3.88 -9.09 -18.46
N GLU A 45 -4.26 -9.98 -17.55
CA GLU A 45 -5.65 -10.35 -17.28
C GLU A 45 -6.40 -9.33 -16.40
N GLY A 46 -5.84 -8.14 -16.19
CA GLY A 46 -6.49 -7.06 -15.44
C GLY A 46 -6.38 -7.16 -13.92
N TRP A 47 -5.39 -7.88 -13.40
CA TRP A 47 -5.11 -7.92 -11.96
C TRP A 47 -4.01 -6.95 -11.57
N VAL A 48 -4.14 -6.39 -10.38
CA VAL A 48 -3.15 -5.49 -9.77
C VAL A 48 -2.84 -5.94 -8.34
N SER A 49 -1.57 -5.80 -7.98
CA SER A 49 -1.12 -5.93 -6.59
C SER A 49 -0.12 -4.83 -6.27
N ALA A 50 -0.30 -4.17 -5.15
CA ALA A 50 0.60 -3.12 -4.66
C ALA A 50 1.02 -3.41 -3.22
N THR A 51 2.29 -3.17 -2.95
CA THR A 51 2.87 -3.28 -1.62
C THR A 51 3.81 -2.10 -1.40
N LEU A 52 3.63 -1.41 -0.29
CA LEU A 52 4.49 -0.31 0.17
C LEU A 52 4.87 -0.61 1.61
N LEU A 53 6.13 -0.43 1.95
CA LEU A 53 6.60 -0.72 3.30
C LEU A 53 7.74 0.21 3.74
N GLU A 54 7.77 0.48 5.02
CA GLU A 54 8.95 1.00 5.72
C GLU A 54 10.01 -0.12 5.82
N LYS A 55 11.27 0.17 5.47
CA LYS A 55 12.32 -0.86 5.39
C LYS A 55 12.69 -1.47 6.75
N ASP A 56 12.80 -0.62 7.77
CA ASP A 56 13.29 -1.02 9.09
C ASP A 56 12.16 -1.32 10.09
N ARG A 57 11.09 -1.97 9.62
CA ARG A 57 10.01 -2.39 10.51
C ARG A 57 10.52 -3.40 11.55
N PRO A 58 9.98 -3.36 12.79
CA PRO A 58 10.37 -4.31 13.82
C PRO A 58 10.16 -5.75 13.36
N LYS A 59 11.12 -6.62 13.67
CA LYS A 59 10.96 -8.06 13.51
C LYS A 59 9.96 -8.55 14.53
N LEU A 60 8.99 -9.32 14.06
CA LEU A 60 7.98 -9.92 14.91
C LEU A 60 8.45 -11.29 15.41
N SER A 61 7.90 -11.73 16.54
CA SER A 61 8.04 -13.10 17.00
C SER A 61 7.42 -14.06 15.98
N ASP A 62 8.07 -15.17 15.69
CA ASP A 62 7.55 -16.29 14.93
C ASP A 62 6.85 -17.36 15.79
N ASP A 63 6.78 -17.14 17.10
CA ASP A 63 6.03 -18.00 18.02
C ASP A 63 4.51 -17.85 17.80
N ARG A 64 4.00 -18.75 16.98
CA ARG A 64 2.58 -18.76 16.59
C ARG A 64 1.63 -18.96 17.78
N LEU A 65 2.06 -19.65 18.83
CA LEU A 65 1.22 -19.90 20.00
C LEU A 65 1.07 -18.63 20.83
N GLN A 66 2.15 -17.91 21.07
CA GLN A 66 2.12 -16.62 21.75
C GLN A 66 1.26 -15.59 21.01
N ILE A 67 1.41 -15.51 19.67
CA ILE A 67 0.63 -14.61 18.83
C ILE A 67 -0.86 -14.97 18.90
N ALA A 68 -1.19 -16.25 18.81
CA ALA A 68 -2.58 -16.73 18.89
C ALA A 68 -3.22 -16.44 20.26
N GLU A 69 -2.47 -16.63 21.35
CA GLU A 69 -2.91 -16.31 22.70
C GLU A 69 -3.16 -14.82 22.88
N LEU A 70 -2.22 -13.97 22.45
CA LEU A 70 -2.36 -12.52 22.51
C LEU A 70 -3.59 -12.06 21.69
N ARG A 71 -3.77 -12.60 20.49
CA ARG A 71 -4.94 -12.33 19.65
C ARG A 71 -6.24 -12.71 20.34
N LYS A 72 -6.28 -13.87 21.01
CA LYS A 72 -7.45 -14.30 21.77
C LYS A 72 -7.76 -13.35 22.91
N LYS A 73 -6.78 -12.98 23.73
CA LYS A 73 -6.92 -12.00 24.82
C LYS A 73 -7.48 -10.67 24.32
N LEU A 74 -6.96 -10.16 23.19
CA LEU A 74 -7.43 -8.91 22.57
C LEU A 74 -8.90 -8.99 22.12
N LYS A 75 -9.34 -10.16 21.62
CA LYS A 75 -10.72 -10.37 21.16
C LYS A 75 -11.70 -10.52 22.31
N ASP A 76 -11.33 -11.28 23.32
CA ASP A 76 -12.24 -11.67 24.39
C ASP A 76 -12.55 -10.53 25.36
N LYS A 77 -11.67 -9.53 25.48
CA LYS A 77 -11.83 -8.31 26.32
C LYS A 77 -12.17 -8.55 27.81
N VAL A 78 -12.14 -9.81 28.23
CA VAL A 78 -12.47 -10.21 29.60
C VAL A 78 -11.18 -10.36 30.38
N ASN A 79 -11.07 -9.67 31.55
CA ASN A 79 -9.87 -9.67 32.40
C ASN A 79 -8.57 -9.42 31.65
N PHE A 80 -8.59 -8.35 30.81
CA PHE A 80 -7.47 -8.01 29.94
C PHE A 80 -6.32 -7.40 30.76
N SER A 81 -5.40 -8.23 31.17
CA SER A 81 -4.09 -7.79 31.67
C SER A 81 -3.00 -8.37 30.78
N MET A 82 -2.06 -7.51 30.38
CA MET A 82 -0.86 -7.93 29.64
C MET A 82 0.36 -7.75 30.54
N ASN A 83 1.25 -8.74 30.53
CA ASN A 83 2.58 -8.57 31.09
C ASN A 83 3.45 -7.74 30.11
N LYS A 84 4.64 -7.34 30.57
CA LYS A 84 5.55 -6.50 29.78
C LYS A 84 5.87 -7.12 28.41
N THR A 85 6.20 -8.41 28.37
CA THR A 85 6.53 -9.12 27.11
C THR A 85 5.36 -9.06 26.11
N GLN A 86 4.12 -9.25 26.59
CA GLN A 86 2.94 -9.15 25.73
C GLN A 86 2.71 -7.73 25.21
N MET A 87 2.99 -6.70 26.02
CA MET A 87 2.93 -5.30 25.61
C MET A 87 3.98 -5.00 24.54
N ASP A 88 5.24 -5.43 24.75
CA ASP A 88 6.33 -5.24 23.78
C ASP A 88 6.01 -5.92 22.44
N HIS A 89 5.40 -7.10 22.47
CA HIS A 89 4.94 -7.78 21.25
C HIS A 89 3.81 -7.00 20.55
N LEU A 90 2.83 -6.49 21.29
CA LEU A 90 1.74 -5.70 20.73
C LEU A 90 2.26 -4.43 20.05
N GLU A 91 3.16 -3.72 20.70
CA GLU A 91 3.81 -2.52 20.16
C GLU A 91 4.55 -2.84 18.85
N SER A 92 5.36 -3.90 18.85
CA SER A 92 6.08 -4.35 17.66
C SER A 92 5.14 -4.70 16.51
N HIS A 93 4.01 -5.38 16.79
CA HIS A 93 3.00 -5.69 15.78
C HIS A 93 2.31 -4.44 15.25
N PHE A 94 2.01 -3.46 16.11
CA PHE A 94 1.41 -2.20 15.71
C PHE A 94 2.35 -1.41 14.79
N LEU A 95 3.62 -1.28 15.16
CA LEU A 95 4.62 -0.58 14.35
C LEU A 95 4.84 -1.29 13.00
N ALA A 96 4.94 -2.61 13.00
CA ALA A 96 5.09 -3.39 11.77
C ALA A 96 3.85 -3.26 10.86
N PHE A 97 2.64 -3.24 11.44
CA PHE A 97 1.39 -3.07 10.70
C PHE A 97 1.28 -1.67 10.10
N THR A 98 1.55 -0.62 10.88
CA THR A 98 1.43 0.77 10.42
C THR A 98 2.51 1.18 9.44
N GLY A 99 3.64 0.48 9.41
CA GLY A 99 4.71 0.63 8.42
C GLY A 99 4.49 -0.17 7.12
N TYR A 100 3.26 -0.65 6.85
CA TYR A 100 2.98 -1.52 5.72
C TYR A 100 1.63 -1.22 5.10
N VAL A 101 1.59 -1.12 3.77
CA VAL A 101 0.35 -1.00 2.99
C VAL A 101 0.37 -2.02 1.87
N SER A 102 -0.67 -2.85 1.79
CA SER A 102 -0.78 -3.84 0.72
C SER A 102 -2.24 -4.03 0.31
N TYR A 103 -2.44 -4.19 -0.97
CA TYR A 103 -3.74 -4.56 -1.54
C TYR A 103 -3.58 -5.31 -2.85
N SER A 104 -4.63 -6.02 -3.23
CA SER A 104 -4.76 -6.63 -4.55
C SER A 104 -6.21 -6.58 -5.04
N GLY A 105 -6.38 -6.65 -6.34
CA GLY A 105 -7.69 -6.61 -6.97
C GLY A 105 -7.59 -6.58 -8.49
N THR A 106 -8.61 -6.05 -9.14
CA THR A 106 -8.60 -5.83 -10.59
C THR A 106 -8.31 -4.37 -10.90
N PHE A 107 -7.90 -4.08 -12.14
CA PHE A 107 -7.70 -2.71 -12.58
C PHE A 107 -8.27 -2.47 -13.98
N GLU A 108 -8.64 -1.23 -14.21
CA GLU A 108 -8.96 -0.67 -15.51
C GLU A 108 -8.33 0.72 -15.62
N ALA A 109 -8.22 1.26 -16.81
CA ALA A 109 -7.71 2.60 -17.03
C ALA A 109 -8.51 3.31 -18.12
N ASP A 110 -8.68 4.61 -17.96
CA ASP A 110 -9.15 5.53 -18.97
C ASP A 110 -7.98 6.36 -19.55
N GLU A 111 -8.25 7.49 -20.18
CA GLU A 111 -7.23 8.34 -20.81
C GLU A 111 -6.31 9.05 -19.81
N SER A 112 -6.75 9.22 -18.57
CA SER A 112 -6.07 10.02 -17.54
C SER A 112 -5.81 9.28 -16.23
N SER A 113 -6.58 8.26 -15.95
CA SER A 113 -6.61 7.61 -14.65
C SER A 113 -6.58 6.10 -14.73
N VAL A 114 -5.94 5.48 -13.77
CA VAL A 114 -6.02 4.05 -13.49
C VAL A 114 -6.84 3.83 -12.22
N HIS A 115 -7.73 2.85 -12.26
CA HIS A 115 -8.68 2.53 -11.20
C HIS A 115 -8.38 1.12 -10.68
N HIS A 116 -8.02 1.02 -9.40
CA HIS A 116 -7.78 -0.25 -8.73
C HIS A 116 -9.03 -0.63 -7.93
N HIS A 117 -9.70 -1.71 -8.30
CA HIS A 117 -10.88 -2.24 -7.61
C HIS A 117 -10.43 -3.30 -6.60
N LEU A 118 -10.39 -2.96 -5.34
CA LEU A 118 -9.74 -3.75 -4.31
C LEU A 118 -10.58 -4.95 -3.87
N LYS A 119 -10.01 -6.14 -3.93
CA LYS A 119 -10.59 -7.42 -3.49
C LYS A 119 -10.01 -7.87 -2.16
N ALA A 120 -8.74 -7.56 -1.90
CA ALA A 120 -8.05 -7.84 -0.64
C ALA A 120 -7.17 -6.66 -0.27
N SER A 121 -7.07 -6.39 1.03
CA SER A 121 -6.20 -5.33 1.57
C SER A 121 -5.85 -5.65 3.02
N HIS A 122 -4.67 -5.24 3.47
CA HIS A 122 -4.35 -5.27 4.88
C HIS A 122 -5.12 -4.19 5.67
N LEU A 123 -5.62 -3.15 4.99
CA LEU A 123 -6.57 -2.18 5.54
C LEU A 123 -8.01 -2.62 5.21
N PRO A 124 -8.76 -3.18 6.19
CA PRO A 124 -10.07 -3.78 5.91
C PRO A 124 -11.08 -2.84 5.28
N GLN A 125 -11.00 -1.54 5.61
CA GLN A 125 -11.90 -0.51 5.08
C GLN A 125 -11.72 -0.25 3.57
N TRP A 126 -10.65 -0.74 2.97
CA TRP A 126 -10.39 -0.58 1.53
C TRP A 126 -10.97 -1.71 0.68
N ILE A 127 -11.36 -2.83 1.31
CA ILE A 127 -11.95 -3.97 0.59
C ILE A 127 -13.27 -3.55 -0.06
N ASN A 128 -13.46 -3.90 -1.33
CA ASN A 128 -14.60 -3.52 -2.18
C ASN A 128 -14.71 -2.00 -2.44
N THR A 129 -13.61 -1.26 -2.31
CA THR A 129 -13.50 0.12 -2.77
C THR A 129 -12.69 0.23 -4.05
N THR A 130 -12.70 1.41 -4.66
CA THR A 130 -11.89 1.74 -5.83
C THR A 130 -10.92 2.87 -5.47
N LEU A 131 -9.65 2.63 -5.74
CA LEU A 131 -8.61 3.65 -5.64
C LEU A 131 -8.26 4.16 -7.03
N SER A 132 -8.65 5.41 -7.32
CA SER A 132 -8.35 6.07 -8.60
C SER A 132 -7.08 6.91 -8.49
N ARG A 133 -6.25 6.88 -9.52
CA ARG A 133 -5.01 7.64 -9.60
C ARG A 133 -4.81 8.19 -10.99
N GLU A 134 -4.49 9.45 -11.09
CA GLU A 134 -3.95 9.99 -12.33
C GLU A 134 -2.61 9.32 -12.64
N TYR A 135 -2.35 9.02 -13.90
CA TYR A 135 -1.11 8.37 -14.31
C TYR A 135 -0.35 9.14 -15.37
N LYS A 136 0.95 9.00 -15.36
CA LYS A 136 1.82 9.52 -16.40
C LYS A 136 2.99 8.56 -16.62
N PHE A 137 3.19 8.16 -17.89
CA PHE A 137 4.37 7.41 -18.30
C PHE A 137 5.44 8.35 -18.85
N THR A 138 6.70 8.06 -18.54
CA THR A 138 7.89 8.75 -19.07
C THR A 138 9.01 7.74 -19.34
N GLU A 139 10.13 8.17 -19.89
CA GLU A 139 11.29 7.34 -20.21
C GLU A 139 10.94 6.09 -21.03
N ASN A 140 10.24 6.31 -22.17
CA ASN A 140 9.78 5.23 -23.03
C ASN A 140 8.95 4.15 -22.26
N ASN A 141 8.08 4.62 -21.36
CA ASN A 141 7.22 3.79 -20.51
C ASN A 141 7.97 2.96 -19.45
N ASN A 142 9.19 3.35 -19.08
CA ASN A 142 9.94 2.72 -17.99
C ASN A 142 9.74 3.41 -16.63
N LEU A 143 9.17 4.63 -16.63
CA LEU A 143 8.72 5.30 -15.40
C LEU A 143 7.21 5.53 -15.46
N LEU A 144 6.53 5.16 -14.37
CA LEU A 144 5.11 5.38 -14.14
C LEU A 144 4.95 6.27 -12.91
N THR A 145 4.37 7.43 -13.07
CA THR A 145 3.95 8.28 -11.95
C THR A 145 2.46 8.06 -11.70
N LEU A 146 2.10 7.76 -10.47
CA LEU A 146 0.73 7.70 -9.98
C LEU A 146 0.48 8.81 -8.98
N THR A 147 -0.59 9.58 -9.18
CA THR A 147 -0.97 10.69 -8.31
C THR A 147 -2.40 10.46 -7.79
N ALA A 148 -2.56 10.51 -6.48
CA ALA A 148 -3.86 10.46 -5.82
C ALA A 148 -4.09 11.73 -5.01
N ASN A 149 -5.30 12.30 -5.09
CA ASN A 149 -5.73 13.39 -4.24
C ASN A 149 -6.84 12.88 -3.31
N GLN A 150 -6.59 12.91 -2.02
CA GLN A 150 -7.53 12.46 -1.00
C GLN A 150 -7.59 13.46 0.14
N ASN A 151 -8.74 14.11 0.31
CA ASN A 151 -8.96 15.12 1.36
C ASN A 151 -7.91 16.25 1.38
N GLY A 152 -7.43 16.67 0.21
CA GLY A 152 -6.40 17.71 0.07
C GLY A 152 -4.96 17.22 0.26
N PHE A 153 -4.75 15.96 0.58
CA PHE A 153 -3.44 15.33 0.54
C PHE A 153 -3.18 14.79 -0.88
N ILE A 154 -2.03 15.12 -1.43
CA ILE A 154 -1.62 14.64 -2.75
C ILE A 154 -0.48 13.65 -2.58
N ASP A 155 -0.78 12.38 -2.81
CA ASP A 155 0.21 11.31 -2.87
C ASP A 155 0.75 11.20 -4.29
N LYS A 156 2.05 11.34 -4.45
CA LYS A 156 2.74 11.15 -5.73
C LYS A 156 3.77 10.05 -5.59
N LEU A 157 3.55 8.94 -6.29
CA LEU A 157 4.43 7.78 -6.31
C LEU A 157 5.05 7.62 -7.70
N VAL A 158 6.35 7.46 -7.75
CA VAL A 158 7.11 7.21 -8.97
C VAL A 158 7.61 5.78 -8.95
N TRP A 159 7.28 5.04 -9.99
CA TRP A 159 7.56 3.63 -10.15
C TRP A 159 8.49 3.41 -11.35
N LYS A 160 9.51 2.60 -11.17
CA LYS A 160 10.43 2.19 -12.23
C LYS A 160 10.17 0.75 -12.61
N LYS A 161 10.07 0.48 -13.91
CA LYS A 161 9.88 -0.88 -14.43
C LYS A 161 11.12 -1.71 -14.18
N ILE A 162 10.92 -2.96 -13.71
CA ILE A 162 11.98 -3.94 -13.49
C ILE A 162 12.15 -4.80 -14.75
#